data_24a6861177bf68a6f0a92c59857d3aae
#
_entry.id   24a6861177bf68a6f0a92c59857d3aae
#
_cell.length_a   1.000
_cell.length_b   1.000
_cell.length_c   1.000
_cell.angle_alpha   90.00
_cell.angle_beta   90.00
_cell.angle_gamma   90.00
#
_symmetry.space_group_name_H-M   'P 1'
#
loop_
_entity.id
_entity.type
_entity.pdbx_description
1 polymer ?
#
loop_
_entity_poly.entity_id
_entity_poly.type
_entity_poly.pdbx_seq_one_letter_code
_entity_poly.pdbx_strand_id
1 'polypeptide(L)'
;MGRTPTPKQLEFANAIVSGAAPSEAYRQAYRADGMSNASVAREAQRLLSNPVIAPIVEEGRREAAEAAKWSLRKSLERLQAVNDRCYEELLEGMDGTALRGFTDTLDRLNELADVKREAETDTVPRIVFTPSKRQ
;
A
#
# COMPACT_ATOMS: atom_id res chain seq x y z
N MET A 1 14.68 15.91 -31.28
CA MET A 1 13.90 16.87 -30.48
C MET A 1 12.68 16.14 -29.90
N GLY A 2 12.63 15.96 -28.59
CA GLY A 2 11.52 15.31 -27.92
C GLY A 2 10.24 16.15 -28.08
N ARG A 3 9.14 15.54 -28.54
CA ARG A 3 7.84 16.20 -28.58
C ARG A 3 7.40 16.48 -27.15
N THR A 4 7.20 17.74 -26.83
CA THR A 4 6.63 18.14 -25.54
C THR A 4 5.18 17.63 -25.45
N PRO A 5 4.78 17.01 -24.33
CA PRO A 5 3.41 16.53 -24.16
C PRO A 5 2.42 17.72 -24.16
N THR A 6 1.26 17.53 -24.75
CA THR A 6 0.19 18.54 -24.70
C THR A 6 -0.48 18.55 -23.31
N PRO A 7 -1.17 19.64 -22.92
CA PRO A 7 -1.89 19.70 -21.65
C PRO A 7 -2.86 18.52 -21.43
N LYS A 8 -3.61 18.12 -22.45
CA LYS A 8 -4.51 16.98 -22.39
C LYS A 8 -3.79 15.63 -22.19
N GLN A 9 -2.61 15.50 -22.78
CA GLN A 9 -1.78 14.32 -22.60
C GLN A 9 -1.23 14.24 -21.16
N LEU A 10 -0.85 15.38 -20.57
CA LEU A 10 -0.44 15.43 -19.16
C LEU A 10 -1.61 15.14 -18.21
N GLU A 11 -2.79 15.68 -18.50
CA GLU A 11 -4.00 15.39 -17.73
C GLU A 11 -4.34 13.90 -17.75
N PHE A 12 -4.27 13.26 -18.92
CA PHE A 12 -4.43 11.82 -19.06
C PHE A 12 -3.39 11.04 -18.25
N ALA A 13 -2.10 11.39 -18.36
CA ALA A 13 -1.02 10.73 -17.64
C ALA A 13 -1.20 10.85 -16.13
N ASN A 14 -1.55 12.05 -15.63
CA ASN A 14 -1.80 12.28 -14.20
C ASN A 14 -3.00 11.47 -13.68
N ALA A 15 -4.08 11.36 -14.44
CA ALA A 15 -5.22 10.54 -14.08
C ALA A 15 -4.84 9.04 -13.97
N ILE A 16 -4.01 8.54 -14.89
CA ILE A 16 -3.48 7.17 -14.83
C ILE A 16 -2.60 6.95 -13.60
N VAL A 17 -1.69 7.88 -13.30
CA VAL A 17 -0.81 7.81 -12.12
C VAL A 17 -1.64 7.83 -10.83
N SER A 18 -2.75 8.58 -10.81
CA SER A 18 -3.69 8.63 -9.69
C SER A 18 -4.57 7.39 -9.56
N GLY A 19 -4.46 6.40 -10.46
CA GLY A 19 -5.15 5.13 -10.38
C GLY A 19 -6.45 5.03 -11.21
N ALA A 20 -6.76 6.04 -12.05
CA ALA A 20 -7.93 5.96 -12.93
C ALA A 20 -7.74 4.87 -13.99
N ALA A 21 -8.84 4.20 -14.36
CA ALA A 21 -8.83 3.27 -15.49
C ALA A 21 -8.52 4.03 -16.79
N PRO A 22 -7.81 3.42 -17.77
CA PRO A 22 -7.39 4.10 -18.99
C PRO A 22 -8.54 4.77 -19.75
N SER A 23 -9.69 4.11 -19.85
CA SER A 23 -10.87 4.67 -20.50
C SER A 23 -11.46 5.85 -19.78
N GLU A 24 -11.41 5.85 -18.44
CA GLU A 24 -11.86 6.95 -17.59
C GLU A 24 -10.92 8.15 -17.70
N ALA A 25 -9.62 7.92 -17.58
CA ALA A 25 -8.59 8.96 -17.77
C ALA A 25 -8.71 9.64 -19.14
N TYR A 26 -9.01 8.85 -20.18
CA TYR A 26 -9.24 9.40 -21.51
C TYR A 26 -10.49 10.29 -21.57
N ARG A 27 -11.60 9.86 -20.97
CA ARG A 27 -12.84 10.66 -20.92
C ARG A 27 -12.67 11.97 -20.17
N GLN A 28 -11.92 11.97 -19.09
CA GLN A 28 -11.59 13.18 -18.32
C GLN A 28 -10.78 14.17 -19.16
N ALA A 29 -9.69 13.71 -19.79
CA ALA A 29 -8.77 14.59 -20.50
C ALA A 29 -9.32 15.08 -21.86
N TYR A 30 -10.13 14.27 -22.55
CA TYR A 30 -10.55 14.52 -23.93
C TYR A 30 -12.04 14.77 -24.14
N ARG A 31 -12.86 14.78 -23.06
CA ARG A 31 -14.32 15.00 -23.12
C ARG A 31 -14.99 14.14 -24.22
N ALA A 32 -14.83 12.83 -24.11
CA ALA A 32 -15.23 11.87 -25.14
C ALA A 32 -16.71 11.46 -25.05
N ASP A 33 -17.60 12.40 -24.76
CA ASP A 33 -19.02 12.15 -24.45
C ASP A 33 -19.81 11.52 -25.62
N GLY A 34 -19.33 11.73 -26.87
CA GLY A 34 -19.94 11.16 -28.06
C GLY A 34 -19.26 9.87 -28.59
N MET A 35 -18.24 9.36 -27.88
CA MET A 35 -17.49 8.19 -28.34
C MET A 35 -18.02 6.90 -27.71
N SER A 36 -18.03 5.82 -28.53
CA SER A 36 -18.33 4.48 -28.00
C SER A 36 -17.27 4.01 -27.00
N ASN A 37 -17.62 3.14 -26.05
CA ASN A 37 -16.68 2.57 -25.07
C ASN A 37 -15.50 1.88 -25.76
N ALA A 38 -15.74 1.18 -26.86
CA ALA A 38 -14.69 0.51 -27.62
C ALA A 38 -13.72 1.50 -28.27
N SER A 39 -14.21 2.63 -28.78
CA SER A 39 -13.36 3.68 -29.36
C SER A 39 -12.52 4.37 -28.28
N VAL A 40 -13.12 4.69 -27.14
CA VAL A 40 -12.41 5.27 -26.00
C VAL A 40 -11.31 4.34 -25.49
N ALA A 41 -11.60 3.05 -25.32
CA ALA A 41 -10.59 2.08 -24.89
C ALA A 41 -9.41 1.98 -25.86
N ARG A 42 -9.68 1.99 -27.17
CA ARG A 42 -8.64 1.95 -28.20
C ARG A 42 -7.75 3.20 -28.17
N GLU A 43 -8.35 4.37 -28.06
CA GLU A 43 -7.59 5.63 -27.99
C GLU A 43 -6.80 5.76 -26.70
N ALA A 44 -7.35 5.31 -25.57
CA ALA A 44 -6.63 5.26 -24.28
C ALA A 44 -5.40 4.35 -24.38
N GLN A 45 -5.53 3.16 -24.97
CA GLN A 45 -4.39 2.26 -25.19
C GLN A 45 -3.34 2.87 -26.13
N ARG A 46 -3.78 3.56 -27.19
CA ARG A 46 -2.88 4.26 -28.09
C ARG A 46 -2.07 5.36 -27.37
N LEU A 47 -2.71 6.08 -26.45
CA LEU A 47 -2.02 7.08 -25.63
C LEU A 47 -1.03 6.46 -24.66
N LEU A 48 -1.39 5.36 -23.98
CA LEU A 48 -0.47 4.65 -23.09
C LEU A 48 0.77 4.12 -23.80
N SER A 49 0.62 3.74 -25.08
CA SER A 49 1.74 3.29 -25.93
C SER A 49 2.50 4.45 -26.59
N ASN A 50 2.08 5.68 -26.38
CA ASN A 50 2.74 6.84 -26.98
C ASN A 50 4.12 7.07 -26.32
N PRO A 51 5.21 7.17 -27.12
CA PRO A 51 6.57 7.30 -26.59
C PRO A 51 6.81 8.57 -25.78
N VAL A 52 5.93 9.56 -25.85
CA VAL A 52 5.98 10.77 -25.01
C VAL A 52 5.26 10.56 -23.68
N ILE A 53 4.19 9.77 -23.66
CA ILE A 53 3.33 9.58 -22.48
C ILE A 53 3.79 8.41 -21.61
N ALA A 54 4.20 7.31 -22.24
CA ALA A 54 4.61 6.10 -21.51
C ALA A 54 5.68 6.37 -20.45
N PRO A 55 6.77 7.11 -20.73
CA PRO A 55 7.78 7.43 -19.71
C PRO A 55 7.23 8.29 -18.56
N ILE A 56 6.30 9.20 -18.83
CA ILE A 56 5.70 10.08 -17.81
C ILE A 56 4.84 9.24 -16.86
N VAL A 57 4.05 8.32 -17.37
CA VAL A 57 3.22 7.42 -16.56
C VAL A 57 4.09 6.46 -15.73
N GLU A 58 5.14 5.91 -16.32
CA GLU A 58 6.11 5.03 -15.63
C GLU A 58 6.79 5.74 -14.48
N GLU A 59 7.31 6.94 -14.73
CA GLU A 59 7.97 7.76 -13.72
C GLU A 59 7.00 8.15 -12.61
N GLY A 60 5.80 8.64 -12.95
CA GLY A 60 4.79 9.01 -11.96
C GLY A 60 4.35 7.83 -11.09
N ARG A 61 4.21 6.64 -11.67
CA ARG A 61 3.93 5.41 -10.90
C ARG A 61 5.07 5.03 -9.97
N ARG A 62 6.31 5.18 -10.43
CA ARG A 62 7.50 4.93 -9.60
C ARG A 62 7.55 5.88 -8.41
N GLU A 63 7.35 7.18 -8.63
CA GLU A 63 7.32 8.19 -7.57
C GLU A 63 6.19 7.93 -6.57
N ALA A 64 4.99 7.59 -7.04
CA ALA A 64 3.87 7.24 -6.18
C ALA A 64 4.15 5.99 -5.33
N ALA A 65 4.77 4.96 -5.92
CA ALA A 65 5.16 3.75 -5.21
C ALA A 65 6.24 4.02 -4.14
N GLU A 66 7.22 4.85 -4.44
CA GLU A 66 8.25 5.26 -3.46
C GLU A 66 7.65 6.09 -2.32
N ALA A 67 6.74 7.02 -2.63
CA ALA A 67 6.03 7.79 -1.62
C ALA A 67 5.18 6.89 -0.69
N ALA A 68 4.51 5.89 -1.26
CA ALA A 68 3.74 4.91 -0.50
C ALA A 68 4.62 4.06 0.43
N LYS A 69 5.77 3.58 -0.04
CA LYS A 69 6.74 2.85 0.77
C LYS A 69 7.28 3.70 1.92
N TRP A 70 7.57 4.96 1.65
CA TRP A 70 8.07 5.87 2.68
C TRP A 70 7.02 6.15 3.75
N SER A 71 5.76 6.35 3.35
CA SER A 71 4.62 6.53 4.26
C SER A 71 4.36 5.30 5.13
N LEU A 72 4.40 4.11 4.54
CA LEU A 72 4.26 2.84 5.26
C LEU A 72 5.38 2.66 6.29
N ARG A 73 6.63 2.88 5.90
CA ARG A 73 7.78 2.79 6.81
C ARG A 73 7.61 3.71 8.02
N LYS A 74 7.22 4.97 7.79
CA LYS A 74 7.02 5.93 8.85
C LYS A 74 5.87 5.55 9.81
N SER A 75 4.83 4.92 9.28
CA SER A 75 3.73 4.38 10.09
C SER A 75 4.19 3.20 10.94
N LEU A 76 4.98 2.29 10.37
CA LEU A 76 5.56 1.17 11.10
C LEU A 76 6.49 1.63 12.24
N GLU A 77 7.38 2.58 11.97
CA GLU A 77 8.29 3.14 12.98
C GLU A 77 7.52 3.77 14.16
N ARG A 78 6.45 4.51 13.88
CA ARG A 78 5.63 5.13 14.92
C ARG A 78 4.85 4.12 15.76
N LEU A 79 4.26 3.11 15.10
CA LEU A 79 3.54 2.05 15.79
C LEU A 79 4.50 1.21 16.64
N GLN A 80 5.69 0.94 16.15
CA GLN A 80 6.72 0.23 16.90
C GLN A 80 7.14 1.00 18.14
N ALA A 81 7.38 2.31 18.02
CA ALA A 81 7.72 3.14 19.17
C ALA A 81 6.62 3.15 20.27
N VAL A 82 5.34 3.15 19.87
CA VAL A 82 4.22 3.05 20.81
C VAL A 82 4.17 1.65 21.45
N ASN A 83 4.37 0.60 20.65
CA ASN A 83 4.39 -0.78 21.13
C ASN A 83 5.52 -1.00 22.15
N ASP A 84 6.72 -0.52 21.85
CA ASP A 84 7.89 -0.61 22.75
C ASP A 84 7.62 0.10 24.08
N ARG A 85 7.02 1.29 24.04
CA ARG A 85 6.64 2.02 25.26
C ARG A 85 5.59 1.29 26.08
N CYS A 86 4.55 0.75 25.45
CA CYS A 86 3.54 -0.05 26.15
C CYS A 86 4.16 -1.31 26.76
N TYR A 87 5.12 -1.92 26.10
CA TYR A 87 5.85 -3.07 26.62
C TYR A 87 6.70 -2.72 27.85
N GLU A 88 7.41 -1.60 27.83
CA GLU A 88 8.16 -1.10 28.99
C GLU A 88 7.25 -0.84 30.19
N GLU A 89 6.09 -0.18 29.97
CA GLU A 89 5.09 0.06 31.02
C GLU A 89 4.53 -1.26 31.59
N LEU A 90 4.37 -2.30 30.77
CA LEU A 90 3.96 -3.64 31.24
C LEU A 90 5.02 -4.33 32.11
N LEU A 91 6.31 -4.09 31.84
CA LEU A 91 7.40 -4.64 32.65
C LEU A 91 7.51 -3.97 34.00
N GLU A 92 7.12 -2.69 34.12
CA GLU A 92 7.10 -1.94 35.38
C GLU A 92 5.89 -2.30 36.28
N GLY A 93 4.77 -2.69 35.66
CA GLY A 93 3.59 -3.12 36.39
C GLY A 93 2.46 -3.51 35.43
N MET A 94 1.71 -4.55 35.79
CA MET A 94 0.58 -5.02 34.96
C MET A 94 -0.56 -4.00 34.95
N ASP A 95 -0.52 -3.06 34.01
CA ASP A 95 -1.64 -2.16 33.72
C ASP A 95 -2.45 -2.65 32.53
N GLY A 96 -3.76 -2.77 32.70
CA GLY A 96 -4.67 -3.20 31.64
C GLY A 96 -4.73 -2.25 30.46
N THR A 97 -4.37 -0.97 30.64
CA THR A 97 -4.30 0.02 29.56
C THR A 97 -3.06 -0.20 28.70
N ALA A 98 -1.91 -0.42 29.35
CA ALA A 98 -0.66 -0.72 28.64
C ALA A 98 -0.75 -2.06 27.89
N LEU A 99 -1.37 -3.10 28.49
CA LEU A 99 -1.59 -4.39 27.84
C LEU A 99 -2.46 -4.22 26.57
N ARG A 100 -3.53 -3.46 26.63
CA ARG A 100 -4.41 -3.19 25.50
C ARG A 100 -3.69 -2.42 24.41
N GLY A 101 -2.94 -1.37 24.77
CA GLY A 101 -2.13 -0.59 23.83
C GLY A 101 -1.08 -1.45 23.14
N PHE A 102 -0.42 -2.35 23.86
CA PHE A 102 0.55 -3.28 23.32
C PHE A 102 -0.08 -4.23 22.29
N THR A 103 -1.19 -4.88 22.63
CA THR A 103 -1.88 -5.81 21.73
C THR A 103 -2.44 -5.10 20.48
N ASP A 104 -3.10 -3.95 20.64
CA ASP A 104 -3.67 -3.19 19.54
C ASP A 104 -2.60 -2.68 18.57
N THR A 105 -1.45 -2.21 19.07
CA THR A 105 -0.35 -1.78 18.21
C THR A 105 0.33 -2.94 17.52
N LEU A 106 0.48 -4.09 18.19
CA LEU A 106 1.05 -5.30 17.59
C LEU A 106 0.17 -5.83 16.45
N ASP A 107 -1.14 -5.86 16.63
CA ASP A 107 -2.08 -6.26 15.58
C ASP A 107 -2.00 -5.33 14.37
N ARG A 108 -1.93 -4.03 14.60
CA ARG A 108 -1.75 -3.03 13.53
C ARG A 108 -0.43 -3.17 12.79
N LEU A 109 0.66 -3.45 13.51
CA LEU A 109 1.97 -3.71 12.92
C LEU A 109 1.93 -4.95 12.02
N ASN A 110 1.28 -6.01 12.48
CA ASN A 110 1.12 -7.25 11.72
C ASN A 110 0.26 -7.04 10.47
N GLU A 111 -0.82 -6.26 10.55
CA GLU A 111 -1.65 -5.91 9.39
C GLU A 111 -0.87 -5.11 8.35
N LEU A 112 -0.12 -4.08 8.79
CA LEU A 112 0.64 -3.22 7.88
C LEU A 112 1.86 -3.90 7.26
N ALA A 113 2.47 -4.83 7.99
CA ALA A 113 3.60 -5.61 7.50
C ALA A 113 3.19 -6.72 6.53
N ASP A 114 1.88 -6.87 6.25
CA ASP A 114 1.31 -7.98 5.47
C ASP A 114 1.84 -9.34 5.95
N VAL A 115 2.04 -9.46 7.27
CA VAL A 115 2.33 -10.73 7.91
C VAL A 115 1.03 -11.53 7.79
N LYS A 116 0.84 -12.12 6.62
CA LYS A 116 -0.14 -13.19 6.47
C LYS A 116 0.24 -14.18 7.55
N ARG A 117 -0.64 -14.34 8.56
CA ARG A 117 -0.67 -15.58 9.28
C ARG A 117 -0.66 -16.65 8.19
N GLU A 118 0.46 -17.31 8.00
CA GLU A 118 0.45 -18.58 7.28
C GLU A 118 -0.59 -19.39 8.01
N ALA A 119 -1.77 -19.48 7.39
CA ALA A 119 -2.84 -20.27 7.89
C ALA A 119 -2.27 -21.67 8.02
N GLU A 120 -2.01 -22.07 9.27
CA GLU A 120 -1.99 -23.46 9.67
C GLU A 120 -1.11 -24.39 8.85
N THR A 121 0.20 -24.20 8.88
CA THR A 121 1.03 -25.38 8.98
C THR A 121 1.19 -25.70 10.46
N ASP A 122 0.64 -26.81 10.85
CA ASP A 122 0.50 -27.41 12.19
C ASP A 122 1.88 -27.75 12.81
N THR A 123 2.73 -26.72 13.01
CA THR A 123 4.04 -26.84 13.64
C THR A 123 4.31 -25.72 14.63
N VAL A 124 3.32 -25.40 15.43
CA VAL A 124 3.59 -24.73 16.70
C VAL A 124 4.13 -25.81 17.64
N PRO A 125 5.40 -25.74 18.08
CA PRO A 125 5.91 -26.67 19.08
C PRO A 125 5.02 -26.55 20.32
N ARG A 126 4.21 -27.57 20.58
CA ARG A 126 3.48 -27.68 21.83
C ARG A 126 4.51 -27.78 22.96
N ILE A 127 4.61 -26.74 23.76
CA ILE A 127 5.33 -26.81 25.03
C ILE A 127 4.50 -27.75 25.93
N VAL A 128 4.91 -29.00 26.00
CA VAL A 128 4.32 -29.99 26.91
C VAL A 128 4.96 -29.73 28.28
N PHE A 129 4.21 -29.10 29.20
CA PHE A 129 4.61 -29.05 30.59
C PHE A 129 4.48 -30.44 31.18
N THR A 130 5.58 -31.14 31.36
CA THR A 130 5.64 -32.33 32.19
C THR A 130 5.77 -31.90 33.64
N PRO A 131 4.76 -32.15 34.51
CA PRO A 131 4.90 -31.83 35.93
C PRO A 131 6.00 -32.71 36.52
N SER A 132 7.02 -32.08 37.10
CA SER A 132 8.08 -32.76 37.82
C SER A 132 7.46 -33.50 39.03
N LYS A 133 7.57 -34.82 39.07
CA LYS A 133 7.21 -35.59 40.25
C LYS A 133 8.15 -35.19 41.37
N ARG A 134 7.62 -34.52 42.40
CA ARG A 134 8.33 -34.38 43.67
C ARG A 134 8.42 -35.77 44.32
N GLN A 135 9.63 -36.22 44.58
CA GLN A 135 9.92 -37.30 45.51
C GLN A 135 9.92 -36.72 46.92
#